data_61fec9e5a214bf33f9696523ba49f3e2
#
_entry.id   61fec9e5a214bf33f9696523ba49f3e2
#
_cell.length_a   1.000
_cell.length_b   1.000
_cell.length_c   1.000
_cell.angle_alpha   90.00
_cell.angle_beta   90.00
_cell.angle_gamma   90.00
#
_symmetry.space_group_name_H-M   'P 1'
#
loop_
_entity.id
_entity.type
_entity.pdbx_description
1 polymer ?
#
loop_
_entity_poly.entity_id
_entity_poly.type
_entity_poly.pdbx_seq_one_letter_code
_entity_poly.pdbx_strand_id
1 'polypeptide(L)'
;MILIKNLLKLPIFILFLNFSVPFALAIEEKEAISYIEQIGQQAIDILKTPIEDIATREILFQNMWNSRFDKKLIHRAVLGKAGRSATEAELTRFGKAFDKHIIKIYASQLGVYSDQLFLVDKAMKRDNRDIIVLSHIEHATAPPLRIDWRLRNRGEGPRVIDIAIEGVSLLATKRADFSSTIKNGGLQALIFDLEEKNA
;
A
#
# COMPACT_ATOMS: atom_id res chain seq x y z
N MET A 1 60.38 -10.67 55.93
CA MET A 1 59.12 -11.37 56.04
C MET A 1 58.16 -10.67 55.07
N ILE A 2 57.98 -11.26 53.91
CA ILE A 2 57.41 -10.62 52.72
C ILE A 2 55.97 -11.06 52.58
N LEU A 3 55.00 -10.12 52.65
CA LEU A 3 53.58 -10.38 52.39
C LEU A 3 53.31 -10.11 50.89
N ILE A 4 52.92 -11.18 50.20
CA ILE A 4 52.54 -11.14 48.78
C ILE A 4 51.06 -10.69 48.69
N LYS A 5 50.83 -9.54 48.06
CA LYS A 5 49.46 -9.08 47.69
C LYS A 5 49.01 -9.80 46.42
N ASN A 6 48.05 -10.68 46.57
CA ASN A 6 47.33 -11.25 45.42
C ASN A 6 46.35 -10.23 44.86
N LEU A 7 46.66 -9.73 43.66
CA LEU A 7 45.77 -8.85 42.87
C LEU A 7 44.83 -9.74 42.02
N LEU A 8 43.58 -9.88 42.43
CA LEU A 8 42.56 -10.62 41.73
C LEU A 8 42.21 -9.90 40.41
N LYS A 9 42.66 -10.44 39.27
CA LYS A 9 42.30 -9.96 37.96
C LYS A 9 40.94 -10.47 37.59
N LEU A 10 39.93 -9.59 37.65
CA LEU A 10 38.58 -9.85 37.14
C LEU A 10 38.56 -9.66 35.63
N PRO A 11 38.14 -10.65 34.80
CA PRO A 11 38.03 -10.45 33.40
C PRO A 11 36.77 -9.60 33.12
N ILE A 12 36.94 -8.44 32.52
CA ILE A 12 35.85 -7.62 31.98
C ILE A 12 35.29 -8.36 30.77
N PHE A 13 34.11 -8.97 30.95
CA PHE A 13 33.35 -9.59 29.88
C PHE A 13 32.58 -8.48 29.16
N ILE A 14 33.13 -7.98 28.05
CA ILE A 14 32.45 -6.99 27.18
C ILE A 14 31.39 -7.73 26.42
N LEU A 15 30.14 -7.59 26.90
CA LEU A 15 28.94 -8.07 26.21
C LEU A 15 28.68 -7.18 24.99
N PHE A 16 29.09 -7.63 23.82
CA PHE A 16 28.72 -7.00 22.56
C PHE A 16 27.21 -7.21 22.34
N LEU A 17 26.40 -6.24 22.74
CA LEU A 17 24.98 -6.17 22.32
C LEU A 17 24.99 -5.87 20.81
N ASN A 18 24.76 -6.89 19.99
CA ASN A 18 24.46 -6.71 18.59
C ASN A 18 23.09 -6.04 18.47
N PHE A 19 23.07 -4.71 18.37
CA PHE A 19 21.90 -3.94 17.97
C PHE A 19 21.71 -4.18 16.48
N SER A 20 20.95 -5.20 16.11
CA SER A 20 20.46 -5.37 14.76
C SER A 20 19.41 -4.28 14.52
N VAL A 21 19.84 -3.14 14.00
CA VAL A 21 18.93 -2.13 13.45
C VAL A 21 18.28 -2.79 12.23
N PRO A 22 16.95 -2.91 12.17
CA PRO A 22 16.32 -3.39 10.96
C PRO A 22 16.57 -2.36 9.86
N PHE A 23 17.53 -2.64 8.98
CA PHE A 23 17.68 -1.92 7.73
C PHE A 23 16.38 -2.13 6.97
N ALA A 24 15.60 -1.06 6.76
CA ALA A 24 14.57 -1.06 5.75
C ALA A 24 15.28 -1.36 4.42
N LEU A 25 15.12 -2.58 3.91
CA LEU A 25 15.73 -3.00 2.65
C LEU A 25 15.19 -2.07 1.56
N ALA A 26 16.06 -1.26 0.98
CA ALA A 26 15.72 -0.44 -0.17
C ALA A 26 15.29 -1.39 -1.31
N ILE A 27 14.17 -1.09 -1.96
CA ILE A 27 13.74 -1.83 -3.14
C ILE A 27 14.66 -1.45 -4.29
N GLU A 28 15.20 -2.44 -4.99
CA GLU A 28 15.96 -2.20 -6.21
C GLU A 28 15.01 -1.89 -7.38
N GLU A 29 15.45 -1.03 -8.32
CA GLU A 29 14.60 -0.58 -9.43
C GLU A 29 14.08 -1.75 -10.29
N LYS A 30 14.93 -2.73 -10.56
CA LYS A 30 14.54 -3.93 -11.32
C LYS A 30 13.50 -4.77 -10.60
N GLU A 31 13.61 -4.92 -9.28
CA GLU A 31 12.62 -5.62 -8.45
C GLU A 31 11.27 -4.88 -8.48
N ALA A 32 11.30 -3.54 -8.36
CA ALA A 32 10.11 -2.71 -8.40
C ALA A 32 9.39 -2.80 -9.76
N ILE A 33 10.13 -2.76 -10.87
CA ILE A 33 9.59 -2.92 -12.22
C ILE A 33 8.88 -4.27 -12.34
N SER A 34 9.60 -5.37 -12.05
CA SER A 34 9.01 -6.72 -12.13
C SER A 34 7.80 -6.90 -11.22
N TYR A 35 7.80 -6.27 -10.04
CA TYR A 35 6.65 -6.31 -9.14
C TYR A 35 5.41 -5.62 -9.73
N ILE A 36 5.59 -4.46 -10.39
CA ILE A 36 4.48 -3.74 -11.02
C ILE A 36 4.02 -4.43 -12.31
N GLU A 37 4.91 -5.03 -13.11
CA GLU A 37 4.52 -5.86 -14.25
C GLU A 37 3.60 -7.01 -13.83
N GLN A 38 3.90 -7.69 -12.72
CA GLN A 38 3.05 -8.75 -12.16
C GLN A 38 1.68 -8.21 -11.71
N ILE A 39 1.62 -7.02 -11.09
CA ILE A 39 0.35 -6.39 -10.70
C ILE A 39 -0.45 -6.00 -11.93
N GLY A 40 0.18 -5.42 -12.95
CA GLY A 40 -0.46 -5.07 -14.21
C GLY A 40 -1.08 -6.30 -14.90
N GLN A 41 -0.33 -7.40 -14.99
CA GLN A 41 -0.84 -8.64 -15.55
C GLN A 41 -2.02 -9.18 -14.73
N GLN A 42 -1.92 -9.19 -13.40
CA GLN A 42 -3.01 -9.61 -12.51
C GLN A 42 -4.26 -8.72 -12.68
N ALA A 43 -4.08 -7.40 -12.83
CA ALA A 43 -5.19 -6.48 -13.08
C ALA A 43 -5.86 -6.78 -14.44
N ILE A 44 -5.08 -7.01 -15.50
CA ILE A 44 -5.59 -7.42 -16.82
C ILE A 44 -6.41 -8.70 -16.71
N ASP A 45 -5.91 -9.70 -16.00
CA ASP A 45 -6.62 -10.99 -15.85
C ASP A 45 -7.95 -10.82 -15.09
N ILE A 46 -8.01 -9.92 -14.11
CA ILE A 46 -9.27 -9.53 -13.45
C ILE A 46 -10.23 -8.87 -14.45
N LEU A 47 -9.72 -7.96 -15.29
CA LEU A 47 -10.54 -7.22 -16.27
C LEU A 47 -11.05 -8.09 -17.43
N LYS A 48 -10.40 -9.22 -17.70
CA LYS A 48 -10.90 -10.25 -18.66
C LYS A 48 -12.12 -11.02 -18.13
N THR A 49 -12.34 -11.01 -16.80
CA THR A 49 -13.58 -11.56 -16.22
C THR A 49 -14.76 -10.72 -16.71
N PRO A 50 -15.86 -11.34 -17.21
CA PRO A 50 -17.03 -10.60 -17.67
C PRO A 50 -17.54 -9.60 -16.63
N ILE A 51 -17.99 -8.43 -17.09
CA ILE A 51 -18.50 -7.38 -16.18
C ILE A 51 -19.77 -7.83 -15.42
N GLU A 52 -20.50 -8.77 -15.98
CA GLU A 52 -21.69 -9.38 -15.40
C GLU A 52 -21.35 -10.30 -14.23
N ASP A 53 -20.11 -10.85 -14.20
CA ASP A 53 -19.62 -11.67 -13.08
C ASP A 53 -18.87 -10.82 -12.06
N ILE A 54 -19.61 -9.82 -11.51
CA ILE A 54 -19.06 -8.88 -10.53
C ILE A 54 -18.55 -9.59 -9.26
N ALA A 55 -19.19 -10.69 -8.85
CA ALA A 55 -18.78 -11.44 -7.67
C ALA A 55 -17.37 -12.04 -7.82
N THR A 56 -17.08 -12.64 -8.95
CA THR A 56 -15.72 -13.15 -9.26
C THR A 56 -14.71 -12.00 -9.35
N ARG A 57 -15.06 -10.87 -9.98
CA ARG A 57 -14.21 -9.68 -10.04
C ARG A 57 -13.88 -9.15 -8.64
N GLU A 58 -14.85 -9.04 -7.75
CA GLU A 58 -14.64 -8.59 -6.37
C GLU A 58 -13.68 -9.51 -5.61
N ILE A 59 -13.84 -10.84 -5.73
CA ILE A 59 -12.95 -11.83 -5.10
C ILE A 59 -11.51 -11.68 -5.62
N LEU A 60 -11.33 -11.56 -6.92
CA LEU A 60 -10.01 -11.40 -7.53
C LEU A 60 -9.35 -10.07 -7.13
N PHE A 61 -10.11 -8.97 -7.11
CA PHE A 61 -9.65 -7.67 -6.60
C PHE A 61 -9.28 -7.73 -5.12
N GLN A 62 -10.10 -8.40 -4.30
CA GLN A 62 -9.80 -8.59 -2.88
C GLN A 62 -8.48 -9.34 -2.67
N ASN A 63 -8.23 -10.39 -3.45
CA ASN A 63 -6.99 -11.14 -3.39
C ASN A 63 -5.77 -10.28 -3.78
N MET A 64 -5.89 -9.50 -4.86
CA MET A 64 -4.85 -8.55 -5.27
C MET A 64 -4.63 -7.47 -4.22
N TRP A 65 -5.68 -6.84 -3.69
CA TRP A 65 -5.62 -5.85 -2.62
C TRP A 65 -4.91 -6.38 -1.37
N ASN A 66 -5.27 -7.59 -0.93
CA ASN A 66 -4.70 -8.20 0.25
C ASN A 66 -3.21 -8.56 0.08
N SER A 67 -2.80 -9.00 -1.11
CA SER A 67 -1.44 -9.50 -1.36
C SER A 67 -0.46 -8.44 -1.84
N ARG A 68 -0.93 -7.36 -2.46
CA ARG A 68 -0.05 -6.38 -3.13
C ARG A 68 0.05 -5.03 -2.42
N PHE A 69 -0.89 -4.69 -1.53
CA PHE A 69 -0.96 -3.37 -0.91
C PHE A 69 -0.61 -3.39 0.59
N ASP A 70 0.05 -2.34 1.08
CA ASP A 70 0.24 -2.11 2.52
C ASP A 70 -1.04 -1.46 3.10
N LYS A 71 -2.05 -2.29 3.37
CA LYS A 71 -3.35 -1.84 3.84
C LYS A 71 -3.26 -1.04 5.13
N LYS A 72 -2.43 -1.49 6.10
CA LYS A 72 -2.30 -0.80 7.39
C LYS A 72 -1.76 0.62 7.23
N LEU A 73 -0.79 0.81 6.33
CA LEU A 73 -0.25 2.12 6.03
C LEU A 73 -1.29 2.98 5.31
N ILE A 74 -1.96 2.42 4.29
CA ILE A 74 -2.98 3.12 3.50
C ILE A 74 -4.12 3.59 4.41
N HIS A 75 -4.67 2.72 5.26
CA HIS A 75 -5.76 3.06 6.19
C HIS A 75 -5.39 4.26 7.08
N ARG A 76 -4.21 4.23 7.72
CA ARG A 76 -3.75 5.35 8.55
C ARG A 76 -3.50 6.61 7.74
N ALA A 77 -2.93 6.48 6.55
CA ALA A 77 -2.60 7.60 5.68
C ALA A 77 -3.85 8.31 5.14
N VAL A 78 -4.88 7.56 4.74
CA VAL A 78 -6.16 8.11 4.27
C VAL A 78 -6.89 8.87 5.38
N LEU A 79 -6.85 8.39 6.63
CA LEU A 79 -7.45 9.06 7.78
C LEU A 79 -6.68 10.31 8.24
N GLY A 80 -5.43 10.47 7.83
CA GLY A 80 -4.61 11.63 8.17
C GLY A 80 -4.41 11.82 9.68
N LYS A 81 -4.86 12.95 10.25
CA LYS A 81 -4.74 13.24 11.69
C LYS A 81 -5.58 12.27 12.52
N ALA A 82 -6.81 11.97 12.09
CA ALA A 82 -7.70 11.03 12.77
C ALA A 82 -7.08 9.63 12.89
N GLY A 83 -6.36 9.15 11.86
CA GLY A 83 -5.68 7.86 11.90
C GLY A 83 -4.52 7.77 12.91
N ARG A 84 -4.00 8.89 13.42
CA ARG A 84 -2.98 8.90 14.46
C ARG A 84 -3.56 8.80 15.88
N SER A 85 -4.78 9.28 16.07
CA SER A 85 -5.49 9.28 17.35
C SER A 85 -6.51 8.15 17.49
N ALA A 86 -6.80 7.43 16.39
CA ALA A 86 -7.74 6.33 16.37
C ALA A 86 -7.24 5.13 17.20
N THR A 87 -8.14 4.49 17.89
CA THR A 87 -7.91 3.20 18.58
C THR A 87 -7.71 2.07 17.57
N GLU A 88 -7.09 0.98 17.98
CA GLU A 88 -6.92 -0.20 17.13
C GLU A 88 -8.29 -0.81 16.73
N ALA A 89 -9.30 -0.72 17.59
CA ALA A 89 -10.67 -1.16 17.28
C ALA A 89 -11.28 -0.32 16.14
N GLU A 90 -11.15 1.01 16.22
CA GLU A 90 -11.61 1.93 15.18
C GLU A 90 -10.86 1.72 13.86
N LEU A 91 -9.53 1.57 13.89
CA LEU A 91 -8.72 1.29 12.71
C LEU A 91 -9.11 -0.05 12.06
N THR A 92 -9.42 -1.05 12.86
CA THR A 92 -9.87 -2.36 12.36
C THR A 92 -11.23 -2.26 11.69
N ARG A 93 -12.19 -1.56 12.33
CA ARG A 93 -13.54 -1.37 11.79
C ARG A 93 -13.51 -0.52 10.51
N PHE A 94 -12.78 0.62 10.55
CA PHE A 94 -12.55 1.44 9.38
C PHE A 94 -11.92 0.65 8.23
N GLY A 95 -10.85 -0.11 8.51
CA GLY A 95 -10.14 -0.90 7.51
C GLY A 95 -11.04 -1.89 6.80
N LYS A 96 -11.92 -2.60 7.53
CA LYS A 96 -12.90 -3.52 6.93
C LYS A 96 -13.89 -2.78 6.01
N ALA A 97 -14.45 -1.66 6.48
CA ALA A 97 -15.40 -0.87 5.70
C ALA A 97 -14.74 -0.24 4.46
N PHE A 98 -13.53 0.32 4.62
CA PHE A 98 -12.75 0.92 3.55
C PHE A 98 -12.35 -0.11 2.49
N ASP A 99 -11.82 -1.26 2.88
CA ASP A 99 -11.40 -2.32 1.95
C ASP A 99 -12.60 -2.77 1.09
N LYS A 100 -13.75 -3.06 1.72
CA LYS A 100 -14.97 -3.45 0.99
C LYS A 100 -15.40 -2.36 0.01
N HIS A 101 -15.36 -1.09 0.44
CA HIS A 101 -15.72 0.05 -0.40
C HIS A 101 -14.79 0.19 -1.62
N ILE A 102 -13.47 0.08 -1.43
CA ILE A 102 -12.48 0.16 -2.50
C ILE A 102 -12.68 -1.00 -3.49
N ILE A 103 -12.84 -2.23 -3.00
CA ILE A 103 -13.05 -3.41 -3.85
C ILE A 103 -14.31 -3.25 -4.69
N LYS A 104 -15.46 -2.88 -4.08
CA LYS A 104 -16.74 -2.69 -4.76
C LYS A 104 -16.65 -1.63 -5.87
N ILE A 105 -16.00 -0.49 -5.59
CA ILE A 105 -15.81 0.58 -6.58
C ILE A 105 -14.97 0.10 -7.75
N TYR A 106 -13.79 -0.44 -7.49
CA TYR A 106 -12.87 -0.76 -8.59
C TYR A 106 -13.27 -2.02 -9.34
N ALA A 107 -13.91 -3.00 -8.71
CA ALA A 107 -14.45 -4.16 -9.42
C ALA A 107 -15.56 -3.78 -10.42
N SER A 108 -16.36 -2.75 -10.10
CA SER A 108 -17.49 -2.31 -10.94
C SER A 108 -17.11 -1.21 -11.96
N GLN A 109 -16.18 -0.30 -11.59
CA GLN A 109 -15.87 0.89 -12.41
C GLN A 109 -14.76 0.65 -13.43
N LEU A 110 -13.87 -0.31 -13.20
CA LEU A 110 -12.89 -0.68 -14.20
C LEU A 110 -13.60 -1.39 -15.35
N GLY A 111 -13.55 -0.75 -16.52
CA GLY A 111 -14.22 -1.19 -17.74
C GLY A 111 -13.87 -2.60 -18.20
N VAL A 112 -14.37 -2.98 -19.35
CA VAL A 112 -14.01 -4.24 -20.01
C VAL A 112 -12.62 -4.07 -20.63
N TYR A 113 -11.76 -5.07 -20.43
CA TYR A 113 -10.47 -5.14 -21.14
C TYR A 113 -10.72 -5.37 -22.64
N SER A 114 -10.17 -4.51 -23.45
CA SER A 114 -10.18 -4.65 -24.92
C SER A 114 -8.80 -4.25 -25.44
N ASP A 115 -7.90 -5.21 -25.53
CA ASP A 115 -6.58 -5.08 -26.18
C ASP A 115 -5.67 -3.92 -25.71
N GLN A 116 -5.91 -3.35 -24.50
CA GLN A 116 -5.03 -2.38 -23.91
C GLN A 116 -3.71 -3.04 -23.48
N LEU A 117 -2.59 -2.34 -23.70
CA LEU A 117 -1.29 -2.79 -23.23
C LEU A 117 -0.89 -2.04 -21.97
N PHE A 118 -0.56 -2.76 -20.91
CA PHE A 118 0.05 -2.19 -19.72
C PHE A 118 1.57 -2.27 -19.87
N LEU A 119 2.24 -1.12 -19.86
CA LEU A 119 3.68 -1.01 -20.05
C LEU A 119 4.31 -0.29 -18.88
N VAL A 120 5.42 -0.85 -18.35
CA VAL A 120 6.21 -0.23 -17.29
C VAL A 120 7.39 0.49 -17.93
N ASP A 121 7.49 1.80 -17.68
CA ASP A 121 8.49 2.66 -18.30
C ASP A 121 9.83 2.62 -17.54
N LYS A 122 9.79 2.91 -16.24
CA LYS A 122 10.96 2.95 -15.37
C LYS A 122 10.60 2.99 -13.90
N ALA A 123 11.57 2.66 -13.05
CA ALA A 123 11.51 2.91 -11.63
C ALA A 123 12.53 3.99 -11.22
N MET A 124 12.25 4.73 -10.16
CA MET A 124 13.15 5.73 -9.59
C MET A 124 13.02 5.80 -8.08
N LYS A 125 14.14 5.84 -7.37
CA LYS A 125 14.15 6.04 -5.91
C LYS A 125 13.59 7.44 -5.61
N ARG A 126 12.57 7.51 -4.75
CA ARG A 126 12.00 8.76 -4.27
C ARG A 126 12.74 9.26 -3.04
N ASP A 127 13.00 8.36 -2.13
CA ASP A 127 13.74 8.58 -0.88
C ASP A 127 14.33 7.24 -0.38
N ASN A 128 14.86 7.21 0.84
CA ASN A 128 15.49 6.01 1.41
C ASN A 128 14.51 4.83 1.66
N ARG A 129 13.21 5.03 1.53
CA ARG A 129 12.16 4.04 1.84
C ARG A 129 11.25 3.72 0.67
N ASP A 130 11.09 4.67 -0.26
CA ASP A 130 10.07 4.60 -1.31
C ASP A 130 10.69 4.65 -2.69
N ILE A 131 10.12 3.88 -3.58
CA ILE A 131 10.41 3.89 -5.00
C ILE A 131 9.12 4.21 -5.77
N ILE A 132 9.24 4.98 -6.84
CA ILE A 132 8.17 5.27 -7.77
C ILE A 132 8.41 4.46 -9.04
N VAL A 133 7.39 3.74 -9.49
CA VAL A 133 7.39 3.07 -10.79
C VAL A 133 6.42 3.81 -11.69
N LEU A 134 6.90 4.24 -12.85
CA LEU A 134 6.10 4.89 -13.89
C LEU A 134 5.65 3.84 -14.88
N SER A 135 4.39 3.91 -15.23
CA SER A 135 3.77 3.03 -16.22
C SER A 135 2.66 3.75 -16.98
N HIS A 136 2.21 3.15 -18.06
CA HIS A 136 1.05 3.65 -18.77
C HIS A 136 0.24 2.49 -19.38
N ILE A 137 -1.02 2.79 -19.68
CA ILE A 137 -1.90 1.92 -20.46
C ILE A 137 -2.00 2.52 -21.86
N GLU A 138 -1.58 1.77 -22.88
CA GLU A 138 -1.79 2.14 -24.28
C GLU A 138 -3.17 1.72 -24.76
N HIS A 139 -3.78 2.61 -25.53
CA HIS A 139 -5.05 2.38 -26.22
C HIS A 139 -4.87 2.57 -27.72
N ALA A 140 -5.55 1.76 -28.53
CA ALA A 140 -5.47 1.88 -29.98
C ALA A 140 -6.00 3.22 -30.51
N THR A 141 -6.94 3.88 -29.81
CA THR A 141 -7.69 5.04 -30.30
C THR A 141 -7.73 6.22 -29.31
N ALA A 142 -7.09 6.12 -28.15
CA ALA A 142 -7.07 7.16 -27.12
C ALA A 142 -5.62 7.45 -26.67
N PRO A 143 -5.34 8.64 -26.12
CA PRO A 143 -4.04 8.90 -25.51
C PRO A 143 -3.69 7.87 -24.43
N PRO A 144 -2.39 7.56 -24.26
CA PRO A 144 -1.96 6.67 -23.17
C PRO A 144 -2.38 7.21 -21.80
N LEU A 145 -2.85 6.33 -20.91
CA LEU A 145 -3.21 6.67 -19.56
C LEU A 145 -2.03 6.42 -18.63
N ARG A 146 -1.47 7.46 -18.05
CA ARG A 146 -0.34 7.36 -17.13
C ARG A 146 -0.76 6.85 -15.75
N ILE A 147 -0.02 5.89 -15.22
CA ILE A 147 -0.21 5.34 -13.87
C ILE A 147 1.15 5.28 -13.16
N ASP A 148 1.29 6.01 -12.06
CA ASP A 148 2.48 6.00 -11.23
C ASP A 148 2.21 5.22 -9.94
N TRP A 149 3.09 4.32 -9.59
CA TRP A 149 2.98 3.45 -8.42
C TRP A 149 4.01 3.83 -7.38
N ARG A 150 3.58 4.04 -6.15
CA ARG A 150 4.49 4.23 -5.04
C ARG A 150 4.60 2.95 -4.22
N LEU A 151 5.82 2.42 -4.11
CA LEU A 151 6.12 1.19 -3.39
C LEU A 151 6.95 1.49 -2.15
N ARG A 152 6.78 0.64 -1.13
CA ARG A 152 7.59 0.61 0.09
C ARG A 152 7.86 -0.84 0.49
N ASN A 153 9.10 -1.13 0.97
CA ASN A 153 9.44 -2.39 1.60
C ASN A 153 9.54 -2.18 3.13
N ARG A 154 8.84 -3.05 3.88
CA ARG A 154 8.85 -3.05 5.35
C ARG A 154 9.43 -4.35 5.92
N GLY A 155 10.23 -5.08 5.13
CA GLY A 155 10.88 -6.33 5.51
C GLY A 155 10.20 -7.59 4.96
N GLU A 156 9.03 -7.46 4.31
CA GLU A 156 8.27 -8.57 3.71
C GLU A 156 8.19 -8.47 2.18
N GLY A 157 9.11 -7.70 1.58
CA GLY A 157 9.09 -7.36 0.16
C GLY A 157 8.28 -6.09 -0.16
N PRO A 158 8.25 -5.68 -1.45
CA PRO A 158 7.56 -4.48 -1.89
C PRO A 158 6.05 -4.57 -1.68
N ARG A 159 5.45 -3.44 -1.31
CA ARG A 159 3.99 -3.25 -1.24
C ARG A 159 3.62 -1.91 -1.83
N VAL A 160 2.51 -1.86 -2.56
CA VAL A 160 1.93 -0.60 -3.05
C VAL A 160 1.37 0.19 -1.87
N ILE A 161 1.72 1.47 -1.78
CA ILE A 161 1.24 2.38 -0.74
C ILE A 161 0.46 3.57 -1.31
N ASP A 162 0.55 3.82 -2.63
CA ASP A 162 -0.23 4.82 -3.36
C ASP A 162 -0.20 4.52 -4.85
N ILE A 163 -1.23 4.98 -5.55
CA ILE A 163 -1.30 5.01 -7.01
C ILE A 163 -1.67 6.43 -7.40
N ALA A 164 -0.99 6.99 -8.41
CA ALA A 164 -1.41 8.24 -9.02
C ALA A 164 -1.81 7.99 -10.49
N ILE A 165 -2.97 8.49 -10.87
CA ILE A 165 -3.49 8.45 -12.23
C ILE A 165 -3.40 9.87 -12.79
N GLU A 166 -2.72 10.04 -13.92
CA GLU A 166 -2.45 11.37 -14.52
C GLU A 166 -1.86 12.36 -13.49
N GLY A 167 -0.96 11.86 -12.61
CA GLY A 167 -0.33 12.65 -11.56
C GLY A 167 -1.18 12.91 -10.32
N VAL A 168 -2.44 12.46 -10.27
CA VAL A 168 -3.35 12.65 -9.13
C VAL A 168 -3.31 11.43 -8.21
N SER A 169 -2.79 11.59 -6.99
CA SER A 169 -2.72 10.53 -5.98
C SER A 169 -4.11 10.10 -5.51
N LEU A 170 -4.41 8.80 -5.63
CA LEU A 170 -5.68 8.24 -5.15
C LEU A 170 -5.79 8.30 -3.62
N LEU A 171 -4.66 8.11 -2.92
CA LEU A 171 -4.62 8.23 -1.47
C LEU A 171 -4.91 9.67 -1.01
N ALA A 172 -4.33 10.68 -1.68
CA ALA A 172 -4.59 12.08 -1.37
C ALA A 172 -6.05 12.47 -1.66
N THR A 173 -6.61 11.99 -2.78
CA THR A 173 -8.03 12.19 -3.14
C THR A 173 -8.93 11.59 -2.08
N LYS A 174 -8.74 10.32 -1.70
CA LYS A 174 -9.56 9.69 -0.65
C LYS A 174 -9.44 10.37 0.71
N ARG A 175 -8.26 10.87 1.06
CA ARG A 175 -8.08 11.69 2.27
C ARG A 175 -8.89 12.98 2.19
N ALA A 176 -8.91 13.66 1.05
CA ALA A 176 -9.69 14.88 0.86
C ALA A 176 -11.20 14.59 0.96
N ASP A 177 -11.68 13.53 0.29
CA ASP A 177 -13.07 13.11 0.33
C ASP A 177 -13.56 12.85 1.77
N PHE A 178 -12.74 12.17 2.58
CA PHE A 178 -13.12 11.79 3.94
C PHE A 178 -12.94 12.91 4.96
N SER A 179 -12.12 13.92 4.64
CA SER A 179 -11.79 14.99 5.57
C SER A 179 -13.02 15.79 6.03
N SER A 180 -13.99 16.00 5.14
CA SER A 180 -15.25 16.70 5.44
C SER A 180 -16.09 15.91 6.44
N THR A 181 -16.34 14.63 6.19
CA THR A 181 -17.11 13.75 7.09
C THR A 181 -16.45 13.64 8.46
N ILE A 182 -15.11 13.46 8.49
CA ILE A 182 -14.35 13.39 9.75
C ILE A 182 -14.43 14.70 10.52
N LYS A 183 -14.35 15.86 9.85
CA LYS A 183 -14.43 17.17 10.49
C LYS A 183 -15.79 17.40 11.14
N ASN A 184 -16.86 16.96 10.52
CA ASN A 184 -18.24 17.24 10.94
C ASN A 184 -18.77 16.21 11.95
N GLY A 185 -18.42 14.93 11.82
CA GLY A 185 -18.97 13.85 12.64
C GLY A 185 -17.95 12.89 13.24
N GLY A 186 -16.63 13.18 13.07
CA GLY A 186 -15.57 12.32 13.57
C GLY A 186 -15.38 11.04 12.75
N LEU A 187 -14.47 10.18 13.22
CA LEU A 187 -14.14 8.91 12.58
C LEU A 187 -15.32 7.94 12.55
N GLN A 188 -16.17 7.95 13.59
CA GLN A 188 -17.32 7.06 13.68
C GLN A 188 -18.37 7.35 12.57
N ALA A 189 -18.59 8.64 12.26
CA ALA A 189 -19.49 9.02 11.17
C ALA A 189 -18.96 8.53 9.81
N LEU A 190 -17.66 8.63 9.57
CA LEU A 190 -17.04 8.10 8.35
C LEU A 190 -17.18 6.58 8.25
N ILE A 191 -16.95 5.85 9.36
CA ILE A 191 -17.09 4.39 9.39
C ILE A 191 -18.55 4.01 9.06
N PHE A 192 -19.51 4.66 9.68
CA PHE A 192 -20.94 4.41 9.44
C PHE A 192 -21.31 4.68 7.97
N ASP A 193 -20.89 5.81 7.41
CA ASP A 193 -21.08 6.18 6.00
C ASP A 193 -20.55 5.10 5.03
N LEU A 194 -19.36 4.56 5.32
CA LEU A 194 -18.78 3.51 4.50
C LEU A 194 -19.51 2.18 4.63
N GLU A 195 -19.95 1.83 5.84
CA GLU A 195 -20.74 0.61 6.10
C GLU A 195 -22.09 0.67 5.37
N GLU A 196 -22.78 1.81 5.39
CA GLU A 196 -24.02 2.04 4.65
C GLU A 196 -23.85 1.91 3.13
N LYS A 197 -22.79 2.53 2.57
CA LYS A 197 -22.48 2.42 1.13
C LYS A 197 -22.09 1.01 0.68
N ASN A 198 -21.73 0.16 1.62
CA ASN A 198 -21.35 -1.22 1.37
C ASN A 198 -22.48 -2.23 1.57
N ALA A 199 -23.59 -1.80 2.19
CA ALA A 199 -24.77 -2.63 2.36
C ALA A 199 -25.41 -2.91 1.00
#